data_5c10ff13fb9691d902cccd6bc22d3705
#
_entry.id   5c10ff13fb9691d902cccd6bc22d3705
#
_cell.length_a   1.000
_cell.length_b   1.000
_cell.length_c   1.000
_cell.angle_alpha   90.00
_cell.angle_beta   90.00
_cell.angle_gamma   90.00
#
_symmetry.space_group_name_H-M   'P 1'
#
loop_
_entity.id
_entity.type
_entity.pdbx_description
1 polymer ?
#
loop_
_entity_poly.entity_id
_entity_poly.type
_entity_poly.pdbx_seq_one_letter_code
_entity_poly.pdbx_strand_id
1 'polypeptide(L)'
;QKGSGTARQGSRRVPHQRHGGVAHGPRPRDFSQKINRKMKTLAFQRALFERANEGGLSVIEALEVKEPKTKLFNKVLSTVLPTRGKVLIVDDQFENNAALAARNIEGVSLSEAGNLSTLDVVRYRHIIVSAKGIETIIARAQDSRGTNGAES
;
A
#
# COMPACT_ATOMS: atom_id res chain seq x y z
N GLN A 1 50.00 8.67 30.78
CA GLN A 1 51.29 8.17 31.29
C GLN A 1 51.97 9.22 32.14
N LYS A 2 52.80 8.82 33.08
CA LYS A 2 53.63 9.78 33.85
C LYS A 2 54.59 10.49 32.93
N GLY A 3 54.86 11.79 33.12
CA GLY A 3 55.81 12.59 32.41
C GLY A 3 55.35 13.16 31.05
N SER A 4 54.08 12.94 30.63
CA SER A 4 53.54 13.48 29.37
C SER A 4 52.96 14.90 29.49
N GLY A 5 52.87 15.47 30.67
CA GLY A 5 52.25 16.78 30.92
C GLY A 5 50.75 16.87 30.65
N THR A 6 50.11 15.75 30.34
CA THR A 6 48.69 15.67 30.10
C THR A 6 47.98 14.82 31.15
N ALA A 7 46.70 15.11 31.41
CA ALA A 7 45.90 14.29 32.33
C ALA A 7 45.79 12.83 31.85
N ARG A 8 45.78 11.89 32.77
CA ARG A 8 45.66 10.47 32.44
C ARG A 8 44.24 10.17 31.95
N GLN A 9 44.07 9.82 30.72
CA GLN A 9 42.77 9.60 30.08
C GLN A 9 42.54 8.14 29.61
N GLY A 10 43.51 7.27 29.85
CA GLY A 10 43.45 5.88 29.32
C GLY A 10 43.67 5.85 27.81
N SER A 11 42.61 5.58 27.06
CA SER A 11 42.69 5.54 25.59
C SER A 11 42.28 6.88 24.97
N ARG A 12 42.87 7.22 23.81
CA ARG A 12 42.43 8.38 23.00
C ARG A 12 41.09 8.19 22.30
N ARG A 13 40.58 6.94 22.28
CA ARG A 13 39.29 6.58 21.64
C ARG A 13 38.12 6.54 22.63
N VAL A 14 38.27 7.08 23.83
CA VAL A 14 37.14 7.16 24.77
C VAL A 14 36.07 8.13 24.29
N PRO A 15 34.78 7.92 24.62
CA PRO A 15 33.66 8.68 24.06
C PRO A 15 33.71 10.19 24.27
N HIS A 16 34.37 10.67 25.32
CA HIS A 16 34.52 12.10 25.63
C HIS A 16 35.65 12.79 24.85
N GLN A 17 36.45 12.03 24.10
CA GLN A 17 37.49 12.60 23.25
C GLN A 17 36.99 12.88 21.83
N ARG A 18 37.55 13.88 21.15
CA ARG A 18 37.34 14.09 19.71
C ARG A 18 37.80 12.85 18.95
N HIS A 19 36.98 12.39 18.00
CA HIS A 19 37.19 11.14 17.26
C HIS A 19 37.24 9.87 18.14
N GLY A 20 36.66 9.93 19.33
CA GLY A 20 36.45 8.78 20.21
C GLY A 20 35.31 7.88 19.75
N GLY A 21 35.10 6.77 20.46
CA GLY A 21 33.98 5.89 20.23
C GLY A 21 32.64 6.48 20.68
N VAL A 22 31.55 5.83 20.33
CA VAL A 22 30.19 6.18 20.75
C VAL A 22 29.83 5.46 22.03
N ALA A 23 29.42 6.20 23.06
CA ALA A 23 28.81 5.61 24.27
C ALA A 23 27.32 5.40 23.99
N HIS A 24 26.80 4.22 24.36
CA HIS A 24 25.38 3.88 24.17
C HIS A 24 24.87 4.12 22.75
N GLY A 25 25.63 3.67 21.74
CA GLY A 25 25.26 3.77 20.34
C GLY A 25 23.92 3.09 20.02
N PRO A 26 23.40 3.33 18.81
CA PRO A 26 22.14 2.73 18.40
C PRO A 26 22.23 1.21 18.42
N ARG A 27 21.21 0.56 18.97
CA ARG A 27 21.06 -0.90 18.97
C ARG A 27 19.94 -1.28 18.01
N PRO A 28 20.03 -2.42 17.34
CA PRO A 28 18.92 -2.94 16.55
C PRO A 28 17.67 -3.04 17.44
N ARG A 29 16.56 -2.46 16.99
CA ARG A 29 15.28 -2.49 17.70
C ARG A 29 14.14 -2.57 16.70
N ASP A 30 13.03 -3.12 17.12
CA ASP A 30 11.80 -3.14 16.36
C ASP A 30 11.07 -1.79 16.52
N PHE A 31 10.73 -1.17 15.39
CA PHE A 31 9.95 0.07 15.30
C PHE A 31 8.50 -0.19 14.93
N SER A 32 8.11 -1.45 14.74
CA SER A 32 6.74 -1.79 14.39
C SER A 32 5.77 -1.37 15.48
N GLN A 33 4.59 -0.88 15.08
CA GLN A 33 3.54 -0.50 15.98
C GLN A 33 2.25 -1.23 15.65
N LYS A 34 1.61 -1.79 16.66
CA LYS A 34 0.34 -2.48 16.49
C LYS A 34 -0.80 -1.47 16.39
N ILE A 35 -1.52 -1.51 15.26
CA ILE A 35 -2.72 -0.71 15.03
C ILE A 35 -3.95 -1.60 15.22
N ASN A 36 -4.95 -1.11 15.95
CA ASN A 36 -6.19 -1.81 16.20
C ASN A 36 -6.98 -2.08 14.91
N ARG A 37 -7.65 -3.25 14.82
CA ARG A 37 -8.43 -3.65 13.64
C ARG A 37 -9.47 -2.60 13.24
N LYS A 38 -10.24 -2.07 14.22
CA LYS A 38 -11.25 -1.02 13.97
C LYS A 38 -10.66 0.23 13.34
N MET A 39 -9.45 0.65 13.75
CA MET A 39 -8.77 1.81 13.17
C MET A 39 -8.36 1.54 11.72
N LYS A 40 -7.83 0.35 11.41
CA LYS A 40 -7.46 -0.03 10.03
C LYS A 40 -8.68 -0.02 9.11
N THR A 41 -9.81 -0.56 9.57
CA THR A 41 -11.04 -0.59 8.79
C THR A 41 -11.60 0.80 8.56
N LEU A 42 -11.64 1.65 9.59
CA LEU A 42 -12.11 3.03 9.46
C LEU A 42 -11.23 3.81 8.48
N ALA A 43 -9.91 3.64 8.54
CA ALA A 43 -8.98 4.26 7.60
C ALA A 43 -9.23 3.80 6.15
N PHE A 44 -9.49 2.51 5.94
CA PHE A 44 -9.81 1.96 4.63
C PHE A 44 -11.14 2.50 4.08
N GLN A 45 -12.20 2.51 4.91
CA GLN A 45 -13.49 3.10 4.54
C GLN A 45 -13.36 4.57 4.17
N ARG A 46 -12.60 5.34 4.96
CA ARG A 46 -12.37 6.76 4.70
C ARG A 46 -11.63 6.98 3.39
N ALA A 47 -10.57 6.22 3.12
CA ALA A 47 -9.81 6.32 1.88
C ALA A 47 -10.67 6.00 0.64
N LEU A 48 -11.53 4.97 0.70
CA LEU A 48 -12.46 4.64 -0.38
C LEU A 48 -13.50 5.75 -0.60
N PHE A 49 -14.07 6.27 0.48
CA PHE A 49 -15.03 7.37 0.42
C PHE A 49 -14.42 8.62 -0.24
N GLU A 50 -13.23 9.01 0.15
CA GLU A 50 -12.51 10.15 -0.44
C GLU A 50 -12.29 9.93 -1.94
N ARG A 51 -11.82 8.74 -2.35
CA ARG A 51 -11.63 8.41 -3.78
C ARG A 51 -12.92 8.42 -4.57
N ALA A 52 -14.02 7.93 -4.01
CA ALA A 52 -15.33 7.97 -4.65
C ALA A 52 -15.82 9.42 -4.80
N ASN A 53 -15.64 10.25 -3.78
CA ASN A 53 -16.06 11.65 -3.78
C ASN A 53 -15.26 12.51 -4.76
N GLU A 54 -13.96 12.22 -4.94
CA GLU A 54 -13.07 12.86 -5.91
C GLU A 54 -13.33 12.41 -7.37
N GLY A 55 -14.23 11.43 -7.59
CA GLY A 55 -14.46 10.82 -8.91
C GLY A 55 -13.30 9.97 -9.41
N GLY A 56 -12.39 9.58 -8.53
CA GLY A 56 -11.25 8.71 -8.84
C GLY A 56 -11.58 7.22 -8.89
N LEU A 57 -12.82 6.81 -8.60
CA LEU A 57 -13.27 5.43 -8.60
C LEU A 57 -14.24 5.20 -9.78
N SER A 58 -13.89 4.25 -10.63
CA SER A 58 -14.71 3.83 -11.78
C SER A 58 -15.08 2.37 -11.65
N VAL A 59 -16.33 2.03 -11.91
CA VAL A 59 -16.81 0.63 -11.87
C VAL A 59 -17.01 0.14 -13.29
N ILE A 60 -16.50 -1.06 -13.60
CA ILE A 60 -16.69 -1.77 -14.86
C ILE A 60 -17.37 -3.12 -14.60
N GLU A 61 -18.05 -3.66 -15.57
CA GLU A 61 -18.72 -4.96 -15.42
C GLU A 61 -17.72 -6.09 -15.23
N ALA A 62 -16.75 -6.22 -16.13
CA ALA A 62 -15.68 -7.20 -16.06
C ALA A 62 -14.46 -6.72 -16.84
N LEU A 63 -13.28 -7.24 -16.49
CA LEU A 63 -12.03 -7.01 -17.21
C LEU A 63 -11.65 -8.29 -17.96
N GLU A 64 -12.19 -8.46 -19.16
CA GLU A 64 -11.85 -9.61 -20.01
C GLU A 64 -10.82 -9.23 -21.07
N VAL A 65 -9.73 -9.98 -21.13
CA VAL A 65 -8.68 -9.81 -22.14
C VAL A 65 -8.44 -11.14 -22.86
N LYS A 66 -8.91 -11.23 -24.09
CA LYS A 66 -8.81 -12.47 -24.90
C LYS A 66 -7.37 -12.90 -25.16
N GLU A 67 -6.46 -11.96 -25.37
CA GLU A 67 -5.06 -12.22 -25.66
C GLU A 67 -4.14 -11.44 -24.72
N PRO A 68 -3.02 -12.00 -24.23
CA PRO A 68 -2.09 -11.32 -23.33
C PRO A 68 -1.23 -10.27 -24.05
N LYS A 69 -1.90 -9.31 -24.70
CA LYS A 69 -1.24 -8.22 -25.45
C LYS A 69 -1.43 -6.89 -24.73
N THR A 70 -0.32 -6.25 -24.38
CA THR A 70 -0.30 -4.92 -23.74
C THR A 70 -0.99 -3.84 -24.58
N LYS A 71 -0.91 -3.92 -25.93
CA LYS A 71 -1.56 -2.97 -26.83
C LYS A 71 -3.09 -2.99 -26.73
N LEU A 72 -3.70 -4.17 -26.58
CA LEU A 72 -5.14 -4.32 -26.43
C LEU A 72 -5.58 -3.79 -25.06
N PHE A 73 -4.86 -4.16 -24.01
CA PHE A 73 -5.12 -3.70 -22.66
C PHE A 73 -5.03 -2.16 -22.55
N ASN A 74 -4.00 -1.56 -23.15
CA ASN A 74 -3.84 -0.11 -23.17
C ASN A 74 -4.96 0.63 -23.91
N LYS A 75 -5.52 0.03 -24.98
CA LYS A 75 -6.71 0.58 -25.64
C LYS A 75 -7.93 0.59 -24.72
N VAL A 76 -8.18 -0.49 -24.00
CA VAL A 76 -9.29 -0.56 -23.03
C VAL A 76 -9.11 0.50 -21.94
N LEU A 77 -7.90 0.61 -21.37
CA LEU A 77 -7.60 1.63 -20.37
C LEU A 77 -7.80 3.06 -20.89
N SER A 78 -7.37 3.37 -22.10
CA SER A 78 -7.53 4.70 -22.67
C SER A 78 -8.98 5.08 -22.97
N THR A 79 -9.87 4.09 -23.11
CA THR A 79 -11.32 4.32 -23.25
C THR A 79 -11.97 4.63 -21.90
N VAL A 80 -11.54 3.95 -20.83
CA VAL A 80 -12.09 4.15 -19.48
C VAL A 80 -11.52 5.40 -18.82
N LEU A 81 -10.23 5.68 -19.05
CA LEU A 81 -9.52 6.79 -18.41
C LEU A 81 -8.83 7.67 -19.46
N PRO A 82 -9.40 8.81 -19.81
CA PRO A 82 -8.80 9.75 -20.77
C PRO A 82 -7.56 10.47 -20.20
N THR A 83 -7.39 10.48 -18.88
CA THR A 83 -6.29 11.19 -18.21
C THR A 83 -5.17 10.23 -17.80
N ARG A 84 -3.93 10.54 -18.17
CA ARG A 84 -2.75 9.78 -17.72
C ARG A 84 -2.51 9.95 -16.23
N GLY A 85 -2.35 8.86 -15.52
CA GLY A 85 -2.07 8.82 -14.08
C GLY A 85 -1.76 7.40 -13.64
N LYS A 86 -1.43 7.25 -12.36
CA LYS A 86 -1.29 5.92 -11.76
C LYS A 86 -2.68 5.31 -11.60
N VAL A 87 -2.87 4.11 -12.16
CA VAL A 87 -4.14 3.40 -12.18
C VAL A 87 -4.02 2.11 -11.38
N LEU A 88 -4.93 1.87 -10.49
CA LEU A 88 -5.11 0.60 -9.82
C LEU A 88 -6.33 -0.10 -10.38
N ILE A 89 -6.18 -1.34 -10.78
CA ILE A 89 -7.29 -2.18 -11.24
C ILE A 89 -7.54 -3.22 -10.18
N VAL A 90 -8.79 -3.34 -9.76
CA VAL A 90 -9.21 -4.25 -8.69
C VAL A 90 -10.27 -5.19 -9.21
N ASP A 91 -10.03 -6.47 -9.06
CA ASP A 91 -10.98 -7.54 -9.36
C ASP A 91 -10.99 -8.58 -8.25
N ASP A 92 -11.98 -9.44 -8.21
CA ASP A 92 -12.02 -10.55 -7.26
C ASP A 92 -10.92 -11.56 -7.60
N GLN A 93 -10.83 -11.98 -8.84
CA GLN A 93 -9.78 -12.85 -9.39
C GLN A 93 -9.37 -12.38 -10.78
N PHE A 94 -8.07 -12.34 -11.07
CA PHE A 94 -7.56 -11.98 -12.37
C PHE A 94 -7.29 -13.22 -13.24
N GLU A 95 -7.72 -13.16 -14.48
CA GLU A 95 -7.25 -14.11 -15.48
C GLU A 95 -5.76 -13.91 -15.76
N ASN A 96 -5.03 -15.00 -15.99
CA ASN A 96 -3.61 -14.97 -16.32
C ASN A 96 -3.29 -14.05 -17.51
N ASN A 97 -4.16 -13.99 -18.51
CA ASN A 97 -4.00 -13.13 -19.69
C ASN A 97 -4.04 -11.65 -19.33
N ALA A 98 -4.96 -11.23 -18.46
CA ALA A 98 -5.08 -9.86 -17.98
C ALA A 98 -3.85 -9.46 -17.14
N ALA A 99 -3.39 -10.33 -16.26
CA ALA A 99 -2.21 -10.10 -15.44
C ALA A 99 -0.94 -9.94 -16.30
N LEU A 100 -0.73 -10.79 -17.30
CA LEU A 100 0.40 -10.72 -18.23
C LEU A 100 0.35 -9.47 -19.12
N ALA A 101 -0.84 -9.04 -19.55
CA ALA A 101 -1.02 -7.86 -20.39
C ALA A 101 -0.77 -6.55 -19.60
N ALA A 102 -1.17 -6.49 -18.32
CA ALA A 102 -1.10 -5.29 -17.50
C ALA A 102 0.30 -5.04 -16.89
N ARG A 103 1.01 -6.09 -16.47
CA ARG A 103 2.25 -5.97 -15.66
C ARG A 103 3.37 -5.15 -16.32
N ASN A 104 3.38 -5.04 -17.66
CA ASN A 104 4.41 -4.31 -18.41
C ASN A 104 4.02 -2.85 -18.68
N ILE A 105 2.84 -2.42 -18.25
CA ILE A 105 2.38 -1.04 -18.47
C ILE A 105 2.79 -0.19 -17.28
N GLU A 106 3.58 0.84 -17.53
CA GLU A 106 4.02 1.77 -16.48
C GLU A 106 2.83 2.50 -15.85
N GLY A 107 2.81 2.58 -14.53
CA GLY A 107 1.75 3.25 -13.79
C GLY A 107 0.47 2.45 -13.58
N VAL A 108 0.37 1.23 -14.12
CA VAL A 108 -0.75 0.31 -13.89
C VAL A 108 -0.37 -0.74 -12.87
N SER A 109 -1.24 -1.00 -11.91
CA SER A 109 -1.09 -2.08 -10.94
C SER A 109 -2.39 -2.86 -10.83
N LEU A 110 -2.28 -4.15 -10.58
CA LEU A 110 -3.40 -5.05 -10.31
C LEU A 110 -3.41 -5.43 -8.84
N SER A 111 -4.57 -5.49 -8.24
CA SER A 111 -4.75 -5.95 -6.87
C SER A 111 -6.07 -6.70 -6.74
N GLU A 112 -6.06 -7.85 -6.11
CA GLU A 112 -7.28 -8.58 -5.77
C GLU A 112 -8.07 -7.81 -4.70
N ALA A 113 -9.39 -7.83 -4.78
CA ALA A 113 -10.29 -7.13 -3.86
C ALA A 113 -10.08 -7.55 -2.39
N GLY A 114 -9.78 -8.84 -2.17
CA GLY A 114 -9.44 -9.37 -0.85
C GLY A 114 -8.15 -8.82 -0.25
N ASN A 115 -7.16 -8.51 -1.09
CA ASN A 115 -5.82 -8.06 -0.70
C ASN A 115 -5.63 -6.54 -0.77
N LEU A 116 -6.63 -5.79 -1.23
CA LEU A 116 -6.56 -4.35 -1.39
C LEU A 116 -6.20 -3.65 -0.07
N SER A 117 -5.11 -2.90 -0.04
CA SER A 117 -4.68 -2.16 1.14
C SER A 117 -5.13 -0.69 1.12
N THR A 118 -5.20 -0.06 2.29
CA THR A 118 -5.47 1.38 2.41
C THR A 118 -4.41 2.20 1.67
N LEU A 119 -3.15 1.74 1.70
CA LEU A 119 -2.05 2.41 1.02
C LEU A 119 -2.26 2.43 -0.50
N ASP A 120 -2.74 1.31 -1.08
CA ASP A 120 -3.02 1.23 -2.51
C ASP A 120 -4.12 2.20 -2.92
N VAL A 121 -5.20 2.28 -2.15
CA VAL A 121 -6.29 3.22 -2.39
C VAL A 121 -5.81 4.68 -2.38
N VAL A 122 -4.90 5.04 -1.47
CA VAL A 122 -4.35 6.40 -1.37
C VAL A 122 -3.29 6.68 -2.44
N ARG A 123 -2.48 5.68 -2.80
CA ARG A 123 -1.36 5.83 -3.72
C ARG A 123 -1.78 6.09 -5.16
N TYR A 124 -2.85 5.42 -5.61
CA TYR A 124 -3.32 5.49 -6.99
C TYR A 124 -4.43 6.55 -7.13
N ARG A 125 -4.28 7.40 -8.15
CA ARG A 125 -5.25 8.47 -8.42
C ARG A 125 -6.55 7.92 -8.98
N HIS A 126 -6.45 6.93 -9.86
CA HIS A 126 -7.60 6.30 -10.49
C HIS A 126 -7.66 4.83 -10.08
N ILE A 127 -8.83 4.40 -9.65
CA ILE A 127 -9.11 3.03 -9.25
C ILE A 127 -10.25 2.52 -10.12
N ILE A 128 -9.98 1.46 -10.87
CA ILE A 128 -10.98 0.75 -11.67
C ILE A 128 -11.34 -0.52 -10.93
N VAL A 129 -12.60 -0.71 -10.61
CA VAL A 129 -13.07 -1.88 -9.86
C VAL A 129 -14.09 -2.64 -10.70
N SER A 130 -14.01 -3.97 -10.75
CA SER A 130 -15.04 -4.81 -11.34
C SER A 130 -16.30 -4.84 -10.47
N ALA A 131 -17.44 -5.15 -11.04
CA ALA A 131 -18.71 -5.29 -10.30
C ALA A 131 -18.60 -6.34 -9.18
N LYS A 132 -17.93 -7.47 -9.43
CA LYS A 132 -17.66 -8.49 -8.39
C LYS A 132 -16.68 -7.99 -7.33
N GLY A 133 -15.62 -7.31 -7.75
CA GLY A 133 -14.62 -6.76 -6.85
C GLY A 133 -15.20 -5.73 -5.88
N ILE A 134 -16.15 -4.89 -6.31
CA ILE A 134 -16.76 -3.90 -5.41
C ILE A 134 -17.64 -4.56 -4.34
N GLU A 135 -18.35 -5.64 -4.66
CA GLU A 135 -19.12 -6.40 -3.68
C GLU A 135 -18.21 -6.97 -2.58
N THR A 136 -17.09 -7.58 -2.97
CA THR A 136 -16.08 -8.10 -2.04
C THR A 136 -15.49 -6.98 -1.16
N ILE A 137 -15.20 -5.81 -1.74
CA ILE A 137 -14.70 -4.65 -0.98
C ILE A 137 -15.73 -4.15 0.02
N ILE A 138 -17.01 -4.03 -0.38
CA ILE A 138 -18.09 -3.60 0.50
C ILE A 138 -18.32 -4.59 1.63
N ALA A 139 -18.38 -5.89 1.35
CA ALA A 139 -18.49 -6.94 2.36
C ALA A 139 -17.36 -6.85 3.38
N ARG A 140 -16.11 -6.71 2.92
CA ARG A 140 -14.93 -6.56 3.77
C ARG A 140 -14.95 -5.27 4.60
N ALA A 141 -15.47 -4.18 4.07
CA ALA A 141 -15.61 -2.92 4.79
C ALA A 141 -16.71 -2.97 5.86
N GLN A 142 -17.76 -3.77 5.66
CA GLN A 142 -18.86 -3.95 6.58
C GLN A 142 -18.56 -4.95 7.70
N ASP A 143 -17.78 -5.99 7.44
CA ASP A 143 -17.48 -7.11 8.35
C ASP A 143 -16.88 -6.66 9.70
N SER A 144 -16.33 -5.47 9.78
CA SER A 144 -15.83 -4.90 11.03
C SER A 144 -16.90 -4.29 11.93
N ARG A 145 -18.17 -4.21 11.49
CA ARG A 145 -19.31 -3.74 12.27
C ARG A 145 -20.15 -4.87 12.86
N GLY A 146 -19.98 -6.10 12.34
CA GLY A 146 -20.95 -7.20 12.53
C GLY A 146 -20.71 -8.18 13.67
N THR A 147 -19.64 -8.11 14.46
CA THR A 147 -19.35 -9.18 15.45
C THR A 147 -19.50 -8.78 16.92
N ASN A 148 -20.22 -7.72 17.26
CA ASN A 148 -20.49 -7.38 18.65
C ASN A 148 -21.99 -7.23 19.00
N GLY A 149 -22.89 -7.93 18.31
CA GLY A 149 -24.32 -7.73 18.51
C GLY A 149 -25.20 -8.97 18.54
N ALA A 150 -24.64 -10.18 18.69
CA ALA A 150 -25.47 -11.37 18.82
C ALA A 150 -24.75 -12.44 19.64
N GLU A 151 -24.61 -12.22 20.94
CA GLU A 151 -24.52 -13.27 21.96
C GLU A 151 -24.55 -12.56 23.32
N SER A 152 -25.74 -12.43 23.86
CA SER A 152 -26.04 -12.32 25.29
C SER A 152 -27.48 -12.80 25.53
#